data_f39856e2ae20fd1121507f122a4aa6a2
#
_entry.id   f39856e2ae20fd1121507f122a4aa6a2
#
_cell.length_a   1.000
_cell.length_b   1.000
_cell.length_c   1.000
_cell.angle_alpha   90.00
_cell.angle_beta   90.00
_cell.angle_gamma   90.00
#
_symmetry.space_group_name_H-M   'P 1'
#
loop_
_entity.id
_entity.type
_entity.pdbx_description
1 polymer ?
#
loop_
_entity_poly.entity_id
_entity_poly.type
_entity_poly.pdbx_seq_one_letter_code
_entity_poly.pdbx_strand_id
1 'polypeptide(L)'
;MVKIDRPPPKRPVQPIVHALSAGELLLRIYSPGEWNNTALTFRRRGGPRLRFDHHRDPEQNPDDESRGIHYCARTLEGCLVEVFGDDGLIATQDRRLGALRVERTLRLLDLRGEGAWKAGASQAICSCSSRTISQEWARYFYTTYPGLDGLIYGNAHNAADALALFERADGTLRLEHDLALADPRLRSRLLAAAEALQLVVLD
;
A
#
# COMPACT_ATOMS: atom_id res chain seq x y z
N MET A 1 -6.11 9.00 -24.19
CA MET A 1 -5.99 9.11 -22.72
C MET A 1 -7.25 8.53 -22.11
N VAL A 2 -7.13 7.57 -21.18
CA VAL A 2 -8.30 6.99 -20.50
C VAL A 2 -8.88 8.04 -19.56
N LYS A 3 -10.17 8.34 -19.70
CA LYS A 3 -10.87 9.23 -18.78
C LYS A 3 -11.06 8.51 -17.44
N ILE A 4 -10.62 9.13 -16.37
CA ILE A 4 -10.81 8.62 -15.01
C ILE A 4 -11.95 9.43 -14.39
N ASP A 5 -13.12 8.79 -14.27
CA ASP A 5 -14.27 9.40 -13.61
C ASP A 5 -14.07 9.38 -12.08
N ARG A 6 -14.64 10.37 -11.41
CA ARG A 6 -14.69 10.42 -9.94
C ARG A 6 -15.82 9.55 -9.41
N PRO A 7 -15.72 9.05 -8.15
CA PRO A 7 -16.82 8.35 -7.52
C PRO A 7 -18.04 9.28 -7.29
N PRO A 8 -19.26 8.75 -7.17
CA PRO A 8 -19.61 7.33 -7.24
C PRO A 8 -19.64 6.79 -8.68
N PRO A 9 -19.59 5.45 -8.85
CA PRO A 9 -19.68 4.85 -10.17
C PRO A 9 -21.03 5.16 -10.83
N LYS A 10 -21.01 5.40 -12.15
CA LYS A 10 -22.19 5.70 -12.95
C LYS A 10 -22.90 4.45 -13.54
N ARG A 11 -22.47 3.27 -13.14
CA ARG A 11 -22.94 1.97 -13.64
C ARG A 11 -23.07 0.97 -12.50
N PRO A 12 -23.84 -0.11 -12.66
CA PRO A 12 -23.86 -1.21 -11.70
C PRO A 12 -22.46 -1.78 -11.49
N VAL A 13 -22.16 -2.17 -10.25
CA VAL A 13 -20.86 -2.69 -9.84
C VAL A 13 -20.99 -4.08 -9.21
N GLN A 14 -19.96 -4.91 -9.41
CA GLN A 14 -19.81 -6.22 -8.79
C GLN A 14 -18.36 -6.37 -8.28
N PRO A 15 -18.01 -5.72 -7.15
CA PRO A 15 -16.65 -5.69 -6.66
C PRO A 15 -16.14 -7.11 -6.36
N ILE A 16 -14.89 -7.36 -6.72
CA ILE A 16 -14.20 -8.60 -6.38
C ILE A 16 -13.54 -8.42 -5.01
N VAL A 17 -13.75 -9.37 -4.13
CA VAL A 17 -13.10 -9.41 -2.81
C VAL A 17 -12.08 -10.54 -2.79
N HIS A 18 -10.82 -10.18 -2.55
CA HIS A 18 -9.73 -11.10 -2.32
C HIS A 18 -9.61 -11.42 -0.84
N ALA A 19 -9.55 -12.71 -0.50
CA ALA A 19 -9.26 -13.17 0.86
C ALA A 19 -7.75 -13.37 1.01
N LEU A 20 -7.11 -12.52 1.80
CA LEU A 20 -5.72 -12.68 2.21
C LEU A 20 -5.72 -13.57 3.46
N SER A 21 -5.18 -14.79 3.33
CA SER A 21 -5.31 -15.82 4.37
C SER A 21 -4.47 -15.51 5.61
N ALA A 22 -4.95 -15.99 6.76
CA ALA A 22 -4.12 -16.06 7.95
C ALA A 22 -2.86 -16.89 7.66
N GLY A 23 -1.72 -16.50 8.21
CA GLY A 23 -0.42 -17.13 7.97
C GLY A 23 0.36 -16.56 6.77
N GLU A 24 -0.24 -15.75 5.90
CA GLU A 24 0.50 -15.10 4.82
C GLU A 24 1.51 -14.10 5.38
N LEU A 25 2.66 -13.99 4.70
CA LEU A 25 3.72 -13.05 5.04
C LEU A 25 3.61 -11.80 4.17
N LEU A 26 3.67 -10.65 4.81
CA LEU A 26 3.74 -9.33 4.17
C LEU A 26 5.04 -8.64 4.54
N LEU A 27 5.54 -7.82 3.66
CA LEU A 27 6.75 -7.02 3.84
C LEU A 27 6.41 -5.54 3.76
N ARG A 28 7.11 -4.73 4.56
CA ARG A 28 6.98 -3.29 4.56
C ARG A 28 8.35 -2.64 4.70
N ILE A 29 8.67 -1.71 3.79
CA ILE A 29 9.78 -0.78 3.97
C ILE A 29 9.23 0.52 4.56
N TYR A 30 9.86 1.01 5.63
CA TYR A 30 9.44 2.20 6.34
C TYR A 30 10.61 2.99 6.92
N SER A 31 10.42 4.28 7.21
CA SER A 31 11.37 5.09 7.98
C SER A 31 10.91 5.16 9.43
N PRO A 32 11.72 4.73 10.39
CA PRO A 32 11.48 5.02 11.80
C PRO A 32 11.75 6.50 12.08
N GLY A 33 11.19 7.03 13.13
CA GLY A 33 11.55 8.35 13.64
C GLY A 33 10.48 9.43 13.47
N GLU A 34 9.85 9.55 12.33
CA GLU A 34 8.68 10.43 12.24
C GLU A 34 7.46 9.75 12.89
N TRP A 35 6.83 10.44 13.85
CA TRP A 35 5.56 10.01 14.46
C TRP A 35 5.58 8.63 15.14
N ASN A 36 6.73 8.19 15.68
CA ASN A 36 6.91 6.83 16.24
C ASN A 36 6.53 5.72 15.25
N ASN A 37 6.85 5.90 13.97
CA ASN A 37 6.51 4.95 12.94
C ASN A 37 7.25 3.62 13.13
N THR A 38 6.52 2.53 13.10
CA THR A 38 7.02 1.15 13.24
C THR A 38 6.54 0.30 12.05
N ALA A 39 7.01 -0.92 11.98
CA ALA A 39 6.52 -1.88 10.98
C ALA A 39 5.01 -2.10 11.05
N LEU A 40 4.38 -1.94 12.23
CA LEU A 40 2.95 -2.18 12.47
C LEU A 40 2.09 -0.90 12.44
N THR A 41 2.69 0.28 12.36
CA THR A 41 1.96 1.55 12.46
C THR A 41 1.05 1.79 11.25
N PHE A 42 -0.22 2.03 11.50
CA PHE A 42 -1.16 2.62 10.54
C PHE A 42 -1.02 4.14 10.60
N ARG A 43 -0.61 4.75 9.49
CA ARG A 43 -0.39 6.20 9.44
C ARG A 43 -1.73 6.94 9.48
N ARG A 44 -1.94 7.75 10.52
CA ARG A 44 -3.14 8.56 10.78
C ARG A 44 -2.91 10.05 10.56
N ARG A 45 -1.64 10.47 10.46
CA ARG A 45 -1.23 11.89 10.48
C ARG A 45 -0.67 12.35 9.15
N GLY A 46 -0.64 13.66 8.97
CA GLY A 46 -0.07 14.33 7.81
C GLY A 46 -0.93 14.23 6.55
N GLY A 47 -2.22 14.01 6.69
CA GLY A 47 -3.19 13.99 5.59
C GLY A 47 -2.96 12.91 4.54
N PRO A 48 -3.71 12.94 3.45
CA PRO A 48 -3.52 12.03 2.32
C PRO A 48 -2.27 12.43 1.51
N ARG A 49 -1.27 11.56 1.48
CA ARG A 49 0.00 11.74 0.74
C ARG A 49 0.15 10.71 -0.38
N LEU A 50 -0.30 9.48 -0.12
CA LEU A 50 -0.11 8.34 -1.01
C LEU A 50 -1.40 8.00 -1.76
N ARG A 51 -1.28 7.11 -2.73
CA ARG A 51 -2.30 6.85 -3.75
C ARG A 51 -3.68 6.47 -3.18
N PHE A 52 -3.73 5.58 -2.21
CA PHE A 52 -4.99 5.09 -1.64
C PHE A 52 -5.22 5.55 -0.21
N ASP A 53 -4.64 6.68 0.17
CA ASP A 53 -4.95 7.32 1.43
C ASP A 53 -6.42 7.75 1.47
N HIS A 54 -7.14 7.23 2.45
CA HIS A 54 -8.58 7.45 2.58
C HIS A 54 -8.94 8.43 3.71
N HIS A 55 -7.95 9.13 4.24
CA HIS A 55 -8.15 10.20 5.24
C HIS A 55 -9.24 11.17 4.78
N ARG A 56 -10.00 11.70 5.74
CA ARG A 56 -10.99 12.76 5.48
C ARG A 56 -10.26 14.01 4.99
N ASP A 57 -11.01 15.06 4.79
CA ASP A 57 -10.51 16.29 4.18
C ASP A 57 -9.18 16.78 4.79
N PRO A 58 -8.10 16.83 4.00
CA PRO A 58 -6.77 17.21 4.49
C PRO A 58 -6.66 18.70 4.82
N GLU A 59 -7.51 19.55 4.26
CA GLU A 59 -7.49 20.99 4.52
C GLU A 59 -8.11 21.32 5.88
N GLN A 60 -9.11 20.54 6.28
CA GLN A 60 -9.80 20.74 7.56
C GLN A 60 -9.21 19.91 8.70
N ASN A 61 -8.64 18.75 8.39
CA ASN A 61 -8.11 17.82 9.39
C ASN A 61 -6.91 17.03 8.84
N PRO A 62 -5.68 17.58 8.92
CA PRO A 62 -4.49 16.90 8.43
C PRO A 62 -4.18 15.62 9.21
N ASP A 63 -4.66 15.50 10.45
CA ASP A 63 -4.50 14.35 11.32
C ASP A 63 -5.85 13.68 11.53
N ASP A 64 -6.11 12.57 10.84
CA ASP A 64 -7.36 11.82 10.97
C ASP A 64 -7.20 10.65 11.93
N GLU A 65 -7.47 10.88 13.20
CA GLU A 65 -7.35 9.87 14.26
C GLU A 65 -8.23 8.63 14.00
N SER A 66 -9.30 8.76 13.21
CA SER A 66 -10.23 7.67 12.91
C SER A 66 -9.88 6.84 11.69
N ARG A 67 -8.96 7.32 10.84
CA ARG A 67 -8.58 6.65 9.60
C ARG A 67 -7.08 6.50 9.48
N GLY A 68 -6.63 5.27 9.47
CA GLY A 68 -5.22 4.92 9.33
C GLY A 68 -4.97 4.06 8.11
N ILE A 69 -3.80 4.20 7.51
CA ILE A 69 -3.40 3.45 6.33
C ILE A 69 -2.04 2.77 6.53
N HIS A 70 -1.93 1.53 6.09
CA HIS A 70 -0.71 0.74 6.15
C HIS A 70 -0.42 0.15 4.77
N TYR A 71 0.72 0.51 4.19
CA TYR A 71 1.16 -0.02 2.91
C TYR A 71 2.17 -1.14 3.10
N CYS A 72 1.98 -2.23 2.36
CA CYS A 72 2.86 -3.40 2.36
C CYS A 72 2.80 -4.12 1.01
N ALA A 73 3.68 -5.10 0.82
CA ALA A 73 3.71 -5.96 -0.36
C ALA A 73 3.98 -7.42 0.04
N ARG A 74 3.85 -8.35 -0.92
CA ARG A 74 4.10 -9.77 -0.68
C ARG A 74 5.58 -10.15 -0.85
N THR A 75 6.35 -9.33 -1.55
CA THR A 75 7.76 -9.60 -1.89
C THR A 75 8.64 -8.40 -1.60
N LEU A 76 9.94 -8.64 -1.47
CA LEU A 76 10.94 -7.58 -1.30
C LEU A 76 10.95 -6.66 -2.53
N GLU A 77 10.89 -7.24 -3.72
CA GLU A 77 10.85 -6.53 -5.00
C GLU A 77 9.63 -5.60 -5.07
N GLY A 78 8.45 -6.08 -4.64
CA GLY A 78 7.24 -5.27 -4.55
C GLY A 78 7.39 -4.09 -3.61
N CYS A 79 8.02 -4.30 -2.44
CA CYS A 79 8.32 -3.19 -1.52
C CYS A 79 9.32 -2.19 -2.09
N LEU A 80 10.39 -2.69 -2.71
CA LEU A 80 11.45 -1.83 -3.26
C LEU A 80 10.92 -0.94 -4.38
N VAL A 81 10.18 -1.51 -5.32
CA VAL A 81 9.63 -0.74 -6.44
C VAL A 81 8.55 0.25 -6.01
N GLU A 82 7.75 -0.08 -5.00
CA GLU A 82 6.73 0.84 -4.46
C GLU A 82 7.35 2.04 -3.75
N VAL A 83 8.50 1.85 -3.08
CA VAL A 83 9.16 2.91 -2.30
C VAL A 83 10.17 3.70 -3.13
N PHE A 84 10.88 3.05 -4.05
CA PHE A 84 12.04 3.62 -4.75
C PHE A 84 11.88 3.66 -6.28
N GLY A 85 10.76 3.16 -6.80
CA GLY A 85 10.56 3.07 -8.26
C GLY A 85 10.53 4.41 -8.98
N ASP A 86 10.07 5.48 -8.33
CA ASP A 86 10.04 6.83 -8.93
C ASP A 86 11.45 7.38 -9.15
N ASP A 87 12.37 7.14 -8.21
CA ASP A 87 13.74 7.69 -8.25
C ASP A 87 14.75 6.71 -8.85
N GLY A 88 14.46 5.42 -8.87
CA GLY A 88 15.36 4.37 -9.29
C GLY A 88 16.54 4.11 -8.33
N LEU A 89 16.56 4.76 -7.17
CA LEU A 89 17.66 4.75 -6.21
C LEU A 89 17.20 4.19 -4.85
N ILE A 90 17.79 3.10 -4.40
CA ILE A 90 17.52 2.49 -3.10
C ILE A 90 18.44 3.11 -2.05
N ALA A 91 17.92 4.11 -1.32
CA ALA A 91 18.59 4.65 -0.14
C ALA A 91 18.34 3.73 1.06
N THR A 92 19.39 3.08 1.55
CA THR A 92 19.26 2.09 2.65
C THR A 92 19.31 2.74 4.03
N GLN A 93 19.89 3.94 4.15
CA GLN A 93 20.00 4.67 5.41
C GLN A 93 18.62 5.07 5.94
N ASP A 94 18.44 4.99 7.25
CA ASP A 94 17.19 5.35 7.94
C ASP A 94 15.94 4.62 7.41
N ARG A 95 16.13 3.46 6.78
CA ARG A 95 15.06 2.57 6.33
C ARG A 95 15.12 1.23 7.03
N ARG A 96 13.95 0.67 7.27
CA ARG A 96 13.81 -0.66 7.86
C ARG A 96 12.89 -1.52 7.00
N LEU A 97 13.12 -2.83 7.04
CA LEU A 97 12.27 -3.85 6.45
C LEU A 97 11.60 -4.63 7.57
N GLY A 98 10.29 -4.48 7.69
CA GLY A 98 9.45 -5.30 8.56
C GLY A 98 8.89 -6.50 7.81
N ALA A 99 8.93 -7.69 8.43
CA ALA A 99 8.25 -8.90 8.00
C ALA A 99 7.06 -9.16 8.94
N LEU A 100 5.87 -9.22 8.38
CA LEU A 100 4.60 -9.20 9.11
C LEU A 100 3.80 -10.45 8.79
N ARG A 101 3.31 -11.16 9.81
CA ARG A 101 2.42 -12.30 9.66
C ARG A 101 0.97 -11.87 9.82
N VAL A 102 0.14 -12.23 8.88
CA VAL A 102 -1.31 -12.03 8.95
C VAL A 102 -1.90 -13.02 9.97
N GLU A 103 -2.59 -12.55 11.01
CA GLU A 103 -3.12 -13.38 12.09
C GLU A 103 -4.57 -13.83 11.88
N ARG A 104 -5.35 -13.10 11.07
CA ARG A 104 -6.68 -13.52 10.61
C ARG A 104 -6.84 -13.26 9.12
N THR A 105 -7.74 -13.96 8.46
CA THR A 105 -8.08 -13.67 7.07
C THR A 105 -8.56 -12.22 6.93
N LEU A 106 -7.94 -11.47 6.01
CA LEU A 106 -8.33 -10.10 5.66
C LEU A 106 -9.12 -10.09 4.35
N ARG A 107 -10.14 -9.25 4.30
CA ARG A 107 -10.99 -9.05 3.11
C ARG A 107 -10.54 -7.79 2.38
N LEU A 108 -9.97 -7.94 1.20
CA LEU A 108 -9.42 -6.84 0.42
C LEU A 108 -10.24 -6.63 -0.84
N LEU A 109 -10.57 -5.38 -1.17
CA LEU A 109 -11.10 -5.07 -2.49
C LEU A 109 -10.00 -5.32 -3.53
N ASP A 110 -10.27 -6.21 -4.48
CA ASP A 110 -9.31 -6.52 -5.53
C ASP A 110 -9.44 -5.51 -6.67
N LEU A 111 -8.40 -4.70 -6.87
CA LEU A 111 -8.32 -3.71 -7.94
C LEU A 111 -7.41 -4.17 -9.10
N ARG A 112 -6.90 -5.41 -9.06
CA ARG A 112 -6.02 -5.96 -10.10
C ARG A 112 -6.85 -6.39 -11.33
N GLY A 113 -6.20 -6.44 -12.49
CA GLY A 113 -6.85 -6.88 -13.72
C GLY A 113 -8.17 -6.13 -13.98
N GLU A 114 -9.27 -6.86 -14.03
CA GLU A 114 -10.61 -6.29 -14.20
C GLU A 114 -11.25 -5.78 -12.89
N GLY A 115 -10.59 -5.98 -11.74
CA GLY A 115 -11.17 -5.69 -10.42
C GLY A 115 -11.52 -4.23 -10.22
N ALA A 116 -10.65 -3.31 -10.61
CA ALA A 116 -10.95 -1.87 -10.54
C ALA A 116 -12.21 -1.53 -11.37
N TRP A 117 -12.32 -2.12 -12.58
CA TRP A 117 -13.50 -1.93 -13.41
C TRP A 117 -14.77 -2.49 -12.76
N LYS A 118 -14.74 -3.68 -12.21
CA LYS A 118 -15.85 -4.30 -11.49
C LYS A 118 -16.26 -3.52 -10.23
N ALA A 119 -15.29 -2.85 -9.58
CA ALA A 119 -15.54 -1.95 -8.46
C ALA A 119 -16.08 -0.57 -8.89
N GLY A 120 -16.21 -0.32 -10.20
CA GLY A 120 -16.78 0.92 -10.74
C GLY A 120 -15.76 1.96 -11.16
N ALA A 121 -14.49 1.77 -10.84
CA ALA A 121 -13.40 2.66 -11.20
C ALA A 121 -12.75 2.30 -12.54
N SER A 122 -11.78 3.07 -12.97
CA SER A 122 -10.84 2.72 -14.04
C SER A 122 -9.60 2.07 -13.43
N GLN A 123 -8.99 1.10 -14.11
CA GLN A 123 -7.67 0.55 -13.73
C GLN A 123 -6.60 1.64 -13.57
N ALA A 124 -6.75 2.74 -14.30
CA ALA A 124 -5.83 3.86 -14.23
C ALA A 124 -5.73 4.52 -12.83
N ILE A 125 -6.67 4.29 -11.91
CA ILE A 125 -6.54 4.78 -10.52
C ILE A 125 -5.32 4.18 -9.80
N CYS A 126 -4.85 3.00 -10.24
CA CYS A 126 -3.69 2.33 -9.68
C CYS A 126 -2.35 2.92 -10.16
N SER A 127 -2.34 3.67 -11.30
CA SER A 127 -1.11 4.15 -11.95
C SER A 127 -1.12 5.62 -12.36
N CYS A 128 -2.26 6.33 -12.25
CA CYS A 128 -2.32 7.74 -12.67
C CYS A 128 -1.45 8.63 -11.78
N SER A 129 -0.95 9.72 -12.36
CA SER A 129 -0.16 10.74 -11.65
C SER A 129 -0.99 11.52 -10.62
N SER A 130 -2.29 11.69 -10.85
CA SER A 130 -3.19 12.37 -9.93
C SER A 130 -3.56 11.48 -8.75
N ARG A 131 -2.86 11.63 -7.63
CA ARG A 131 -3.18 10.93 -6.38
C ARG A 131 -4.56 11.31 -5.82
N THR A 132 -5.00 12.53 -6.03
CA THR A 132 -6.31 13.03 -5.55
C THR A 132 -7.47 12.15 -6.01
N ILE A 133 -7.51 11.77 -7.30
CA ILE A 133 -8.58 10.91 -7.83
C ILE A 133 -8.54 9.52 -7.18
N SER A 134 -7.35 8.94 -7.01
CA SER A 134 -7.21 7.64 -6.35
C SER A 134 -7.62 7.69 -4.88
N GLN A 135 -7.34 8.80 -4.20
CA GLN A 135 -7.75 9.05 -2.81
C GLN A 135 -9.27 9.22 -2.68
N GLU A 136 -9.91 9.89 -3.64
CA GLU A 136 -11.38 9.98 -3.68
C GLU A 136 -12.02 8.59 -3.84
N TRP A 137 -11.47 7.75 -4.72
CA TRP A 137 -11.90 6.36 -4.86
C TRP A 137 -11.63 5.54 -3.60
N ALA A 138 -10.49 5.72 -2.94
CA ALA A 138 -10.19 5.05 -1.67
C ALA A 138 -11.20 5.42 -0.57
N ARG A 139 -11.55 6.71 -0.44
CA ARG A 139 -12.60 7.17 0.47
C ARG A 139 -13.97 6.58 0.14
N TYR A 140 -14.31 6.51 -1.14
CA TYR A 140 -15.55 5.88 -1.60
C TYR A 140 -15.59 4.40 -1.23
N PHE A 141 -14.55 3.63 -1.55
CA PHE A 141 -14.48 2.20 -1.23
C PHE A 141 -14.54 1.96 0.27
N TYR A 142 -13.79 2.73 1.05
CA TYR A 142 -13.80 2.66 2.51
C TYR A 142 -15.20 2.86 3.08
N THR A 143 -15.94 3.85 2.59
CA THR A 143 -17.28 4.19 3.11
C THR A 143 -18.34 3.21 2.62
N THR A 144 -18.27 2.81 1.34
CA THR A 144 -19.29 1.96 0.71
C THR A 144 -19.18 0.50 1.14
N TYR A 145 -17.97 0.04 1.45
CA TYR A 145 -17.72 -1.37 1.81
C TYR A 145 -17.12 -1.49 3.23
N PRO A 146 -17.93 -1.27 4.28
CA PRO A 146 -17.42 -1.23 5.67
C PRO A 146 -16.85 -2.56 6.16
N GLY A 147 -17.16 -3.68 5.50
CA GLY A 147 -16.61 -5.00 5.82
C GLY A 147 -15.26 -5.32 5.16
N LEU A 148 -14.61 -4.35 4.49
CA LEU A 148 -13.28 -4.55 3.90
C LEU A 148 -12.19 -4.04 4.84
N ASP A 149 -11.10 -4.80 4.90
CA ASP A 149 -9.89 -4.49 5.65
C ASP A 149 -8.89 -3.63 4.85
N GLY A 150 -9.08 -3.51 3.54
CA GLY A 150 -8.16 -2.78 2.68
C GLY A 150 -8.36 -3.05 1.19
N LEU A 151 -7.33 -2.73 0.43
CA LEU A 151 -7.26 -2.88 -1.02
C LEU A 151 -6.05 -3.74 -1.40
N ILE A 152 -6.17 -4.53 -2.47
CA ILE A 152 -5.03 -5.12 -3.18
C ILE A 152 -5.02 -4.62 -4.62
N TYR A 153 -3.86 -4.19 -5.10
CA TYR A 153 -3.74 -3.56 -6.43
C TYR A 153 -2.38 -3.90 -7.06
N GLY A 154 -2.28 -3.73 -8.37
CA GLY A 154 -0.99 -3.73 -9.05
C GLY A 154 -0.32 -2.36 -8.86
N ASN A 155 0.93 -2.35 -8.39
CA ASN A 155 1.68 -1.10 -8.27
C ASN A 155 1.90 -0.42 -9.65
N ALA A 156 2.23 0.86 -9.64
CA ALA A 156 2.29 1.67 -10.85
C ALA A 156 3.46 1.34 -11.79
N HIS A 157 4.53 0.70 -11.29
CA HIS A 157 5.78 0.49 -12.02
C HIS A 157 5.86 -0.85 -12.74
N ASN A 158 5.53 -1.95 -12.05
CA ASN A 158 5.66 -3.30 -12.61
C ASN A 158 4.42 -4.19 -12.40
N ALA A 159 3.31 -3.60 -11.94
CA ALA A 159 2.05 -4.28 -11.66
C ALA A 159 2.15 -5.41 -10.60
N ALA A 160 3.24 -5.51 -9.84
CA ALA A 160 3.33 -6.44 -8.72
C ALA A 160 2.29 -6.11 -7.64
N ASP A 161 1.86 -7.13 -6.90
CA ASP A 161 0.85 -6.98 -5.85
C ASP A 161 1.34 -6.05 -4.73
N ALA A 162 0.59 -4.98 -4.53
CA ALA A 162 0.74 -4.05 -3.41
C ALA A 162 -0.57 -3.99 -2.63
N LEU A 163 -0.48 -3.73 -1.33
CA LEU A 163 -1.62 -3.68 -0.42
C LEU A 163 -1.67 -2.33 0.30
N ALA A 164 -2.88 -1.81 0.43
CA ALA A 164 -3.20 -0.66 1.26
C ALA A 164 -4.24 -1.12 2.29
N LEU A 165 -3.80 -1.40 3.52
CA LEU A 165 -4.67 -1.86 4.59
C LEU A 165 -5.24 -0.66 5.33
N PHE A 166 -6.55 -0.69 5.61
CA PHE A 166 -7.24 0.29 6.43
C PHE A 166 -7.01 -0.02 7.92
N GLU A 167 -7.23 0.93 8.80
CA GLU A 167 -7.12 0.74 10.26
C GLU A 167 -8.00 -0.36 10.82
N ARG A 168 -8.98 -0.83 10.06
CA ARG A 168 -9.81 -2.01 10.40
C ARG A 168 -8.99 -3.29 10.51
N ALA A 169 -7.81 -3.31 9.87
CA ALA A 169 -6.82 -4.38 9.99
C ALA A 169 -5.81 -4.14 11.14
N ASP A 170 -5.93 -3.06 11.89
CA ASP A 170 -5.06 -2.80 13.04
C ASP A 170 -5.20 -3.92 14.08
N GLY A 171 -4.07 -4.36 14.66
CA GLY A 171 -4.02 -5.50 15.58
C GLY A 171 -4.16 -6.88 14.92
N THR A 172 -4.17 -6.99 13.57
CA THR A 172 -4.25 -8.27 12.85
C THR A 172 -2.94 -8.70 12.20
N LEU A 173 -1.89 -7.91 12.40
CA LEU A 173 -0.55 -8.18 11.91
C LEU A 173 0.39 -8.40 13.08
N ARG A 174 1.18 -9.47 13.02
CA ARG A 174 2.24 -9.77 14.00
C ARG A 174 3.60 -9.55 13.37
N LEU A 175 4.46 -8.80 14.05
CA LEU A 175 5.84 -8.59 13.62
C LEU A 175 6.65 -9.86 13.84
N GLU A 176 7.27 -10.38 12.77
CA GLU A 176 8.20 -11.51 12.84
C GLU A 176 9.65 -11.07 12.83
N HIS A 177 9.96 -10.15 11.92
CA HIS A 177 11.32 -9.59 11.80
C HIS A 177 11.25 -8.10 11.51
N ASP A 178 12.22 -7.36 12.00
CA ASP A 178 12.39 -5.94 11.74
C ASP A 178 13.90 -5.65 11.66
N LEU A 179 14.39 -5.44 10.46
CA LEU A 179 15.81 -5.26 10.16
C LEU A 179 16.05 -3.88 9.55
N ALA A 180 17.20 -3.27 9.84
CA ALA A 180 17.68 -2.15 9.05
C ALA A 180 17.79 -2.58 7.58
N LEU A 181 17.42 -1.74 6.62
CA LEU A 181 17.54 -2.09 5.20
C LEU A 181 19.03 -2.24 4.79
N ALA A 182 19.94 -1.56 5.51
CA ALA A 182 21.39 -1.70 5.39
C ALA A 182 21.96 -2.92 6.12
N ASP A 183 21.13 -3.78 6.76
CA ASP A 183 21.62 -4.94 7.51
C ASP A 183 22.40 -5.91 6.58
N PRO A 184 23.63 -6.33 6.95
CA PRO A 184 24.42 -7.23 6.11
C PRO A 184 23.73 -8.54 5.75
N ARG A 185 22.80 -9.03 6.59
CA ARG A 185 22.00 -10.24 6.32
C ARG A 185 21.03 -10.07 5.15
N LEU A 186 20.66 -8.85 4.81
CA LEU A 186 19.78 -8.53 3.67
C LEU A 186 20.56 -8.23 2.40
N ARG A 187 21.87 -7.92 2.50
CA ARG A 187 22.67 -7.36 1.40
C ARG A 187 22.56 -8.15 0.09
N SER A 188 22.76 -9.46 0.13
CA SER A 188 22.71 -10.28 -1.10
C SER A 188 21.32 -10.30 -1.74
N ARG A 189 20.28 -10.40 -0.92
CA ARG A 189 18.88 -10.36 -1.41
C ARG A 189 18.51 -8.99 -1.95
N LEU A 190 18.95 -7.93 -1.29
CA LEU A 190 18.72 -6.55 -1.71
C LEU A 190 19.37 -6.28 -3.07
N LEU A 191 20.63 -6.68 -3.25
CA LEU A 191 21.35 -6.52 -4.52
C LEU A 191 20.69 -7.32 -5.65
N ALA A 192 20.33 -8.57 -5.41
CA ALA A 192 19.63 -9.39 -6.41
C ALA A 192 18.28 -8.80 -6.82
N ALA A 193 17.49 -8.30 -5.85
CA ALA A 193 16.22 -7.65 -6.12
C ALA A 193 16.42 -6.32 -6.88
N ALA A 194 17.42 -5.53 -6.50
CA ALA A 194 17.76 -4.27 -7.17
C ALA A 194 18.16 -4.52 -8.64
N GLU A 195 19.02 -5.52 -8.90
CA GLU A 195 19.40 -5.92 -10.26
C GLU A 195 18.18 -6.32 -11.10
N ALA A 196 17.31 -7.18 -10.56
CA ALA A 196 16.10 -7.62 -11.25
C ALA A 196 15.13 -6.48 -11.58
N LEU A 197 15.12 -5.43 -10.77
CA LEU A 197 14.28 -4.25 -10.92
C LEU A 197 14.99 -3.09 -11.66
N GLN A 198 16.26 -3.24 -12.03
CA GLN A 198 17.11 -2.19 -12.61
C GLN A 198 17.20 -0.95 -11.71
N LEU A 199 17.22 -1.15 -10.39
CA LEU A 199 17.42 -0.12 -9.38
C LEU A 199 18.88 -0.09 -8.91
N VAL A 200 19.35 1.07 -8.44
CA VAL A 200 20.71 1.26 -7.92
C VAL A 200 20.67 1.36 -6.40
N VAL A 201 21.46 0.54 -5.71
CA VAL A 201 21.61 0.62 -4.25
C VAL A 201 22.65 1.69 -3.91
N LEU A 202 22.25 2.65 -3.10
CA LEU A 202 23.14 3.65 -2.50
C LEU A 202 23.64 3.13 -1.15
N ASP A 203 24.95 3.11 -0.98
CA ASP A 203 25.65 2.73 0.27
C ASP A 203 25.74 3.91 1.24
#